data_1015c267dadbb34066ce8bc779be7f33
#
_entry.id   1015c267dadbb34066ce8bc779be7f33
#
_cell.length_a   1.000
_cell.length_b   1.000
_cell.length_c   1.000
_cell.angle_alpha   90.00
_cell.angle_beta   90.00
_cell.angle_gamma   90.00
#
_symmetry.space_group_name_H-M   'P 1'
#
loop_
_entity.id
_entity.type
_entity.pdbx_description
1 polymer ?
#
loop_
_entity_poly.entity_id
_entity_poly.type
_entity_poly.pdbx_seq_one_letter_code
_entity_poly.pdbx_strand_id
1 'polypeptide(L)'
;MDNYRIKYNVDMVFCIDVTGSMDYIISIVQQNALNLYRDVIDCMERKGKHVSTLRVRVIAFRDYLADDENAMLVTDFFTLPQQAEQLRKSVECLVAKGGGDDPEDGLEALAFAIKSDWNREEAKKRHVIVLWTDDGAHRLGFGWSSKYYPAGMAKDMRELTAWWGDQTDPGCMDQEAKRLILFAPDMPCWRQISDNWDKVLHYPSEAGDGLQEIEYNQIISVISQTI
;
A
#
# COMPACT_ATOMS: atom_id res chain seq x y z
N MET A 1 3.62 -39.01 7.00
CA MET A 1 4.43 -38.20 6.08
C MET A 1 4.06 -36.76 6.41
N ASP A 2 4.94 -36.04 7.12
CA ASP A 2 4.75 -34.65 7.40
C ASP A 2 4.77 -33.91 6.05
N ASN A 3 3.62 -33.40 5.67
CA ASN A 3 3.50 -32.52 4.51
C ASN A 3 4.25 -31.23 4.85
N TYR A 4 5.48 -31.10 4.39
CA TYR A 4 6.26 -29.86 4.47
C TYR A 4 5.55 -28.79 3.62
N ARG A 5 4.50 -28.17 4.17
CA ARG A 5 3.88 -27.00 3.55
C ARG A 5 4.82 -25.83 3.73
N ILE A 6 5.17 -25.20 2.64
CA ILE A 6 5.96 -23.95 2.67
C ILE A 6 5.14 -22.90 3.42
N LYS A 7 5.72 -22.37 4.49
CA LYS A 7 5.12 -21.33 5.33
C LYS A 7 5.63 -19.97 4.88
N TYR A 8 4.72 -19.01 4.75
CA TYR A 8 5.03 -17.63 4.38
C TYR A 8 4.77 -16.69 5.54
N ASN A 9 5.66 -15.75 5.77
CA ASN A 9 5.39 -14.55 6.55
C ASN A 9 5.06 -13.42 5.58
N VAL A 10 3.93 -12.79 5.77
CA VAL A 10 3.39 -11.78 4.87
C VAL A 10 3.23 -10.47 5.62
N ASP A 11 3.88 -9.44 5.11
CA ASP A 11 3.66 -8.05 5.52
C ASP A 11 2.96 -7.31 4.40
N MET A 12 1.91 -6.59 4.72
CA MET A 12 1.18 -5.75 3.78
C MET A 12 1.14 -4.31 4.26
N VAL A 13 1.40 -3.38 3.36
CA VAL A 13 1.22 -1.95 3.58
C VAL A 13 0.16 -1.44 2.63
N PHE A 14 -0.91 -0.89 3.18
CA PHE A 14 -1.99 -0.27 2.44
C PHE A 14 -1.77 1.24 2.38
N CYS A 15 -1.47 1.76 1.21
CA CYS A 15 -1.44 3.19 0.92
C CYS A 15 -2.80 3.58 0.35
N ILE A 16 -3.56 4.36 1.07
CA ILE A 16 -4.96 4.69 0.75
C ILE A 16 -5.06 6.20 0.59
N ASP A 17 -5.41 6.63 -0.60
CA ASP A 17 -5.89 7.97 -0.82
C ASP A 17 -7.19 8.17 -0.04
N VAL A 18 -7.25 9.22 0.77
CA VAL A 18 -8.44 9.50 1.61
C VAL A 18 -9.02 10.89 1.29
N THR A 19 -8.85 11.33 0.06
CA THR A 19 -9.52 12.52 -0.50
C THR A 19 -11.00 12.27 -0.77
N GLY A 20 -11.74 13.32 -1.12
CA GLY A 20 -13.20 13.28 -1.15
C GLY A 20 -13.81 12.26 -2.10
N SER A 21 -13.17 11.97 -3.24
CA SER A 21 -13.61 10.98 -4.24
C SER A 21 -13.54 9.53 -3.74
N MET A 22 -12.65 9.23 -2.79
CA MET A 22 -12.29 7.88 -2.36
C MET A 22 -13.23 7.21 -1.33
N ASP A 23 -14.41 7.77 -1.07
CA ASP A 23 -15.37 7.26 -0.06
C ASP A 23 -15.73 5.79 -0.28
N TYR A 24 -15.86 5.36 -1.53
CA TYR A 24 -16.20 3.98 -1.88
C TYR A 24 -15.12 2.99 -1.40
N ILE A 25 -13.85 3.21 -1.75
CA ILE A 25 -12.76 2.29 -1.38
C ILE A 25 -12.51 2.30 0.14
N ILE A 26 -12.62 3.47 0.78
CA ILE A 26 -12.53 3.58 2.24
C ILE A 26 -13.60 2.74 2.91
N SER A 27 -14.85 2.81 2.43
CA SER A 27 -15.95 1.99 2.92
C SER A 27 -15.68 0.49 2.76
N ILE A 28 -15.13 0.05 1.62
CA ILE A 28 -14.73 -1.34 1.40
C ILE A 28 -13.68 -1.78 2.43
N VAL A 29 -12.64 -0.98 2.64
CA VAL A 29 -11.57 -1.30 3.61
C VAL A 29 -12.13 -1.37 5.03
N GLN A 30 -12.97 -0.42 5.43
CA GLN A 30 -13.61 -0.40 6.75
C GLN A 30 -14.50 -1.63 7.01
N GLN A 31 -15.35 -1.97 6.06
CA GLN A 31 -16.28 -3.11 6.18
C GLN A 31 -15.56 -4.46 6.27
N ASN A 32 -14.40 -4.57 5.64
CA ASN A 32 -13.70 -5.84 5.51
C ASN A 32 -12.46 -5.97 6.42
N ALA A 33 -12.11 -4.94 7.20
CA ALA A 33 -10.89 -4.93 8.02
C ALA A 33 -10.79 -6.13 8.99
N LEU A 34 -11.90 -6.55 9.60
CA LEU A 34 -11.93 -7.71 10.51
C LEU A 34 -11.83 -9.05 9.78
N ASN A 35 -12.28 -9.11 8.54
CA ASN A 35 -12.30 -10.33 7.73
C ASN A 35 -11.00 -10.54 6.95
N LEU A 36 -10.22 -9.50 6.74
CA LEU A 36 -9.04 -9.48 5.89
C LEU A 36 -8.11 -10.68 6.14
N TYR A 37 -7.82 -10.98 7.41
CA TYR A 37 -6.96 -12.11 7.77
C TYR A 37 -7.52 -13.42 7.22
N ARG A 38 -8.78 -13.72 7.54
CA ARG A 38 -9.43 -14.96 7.11
C ARG A 38 -9.49 -15.05 5.58
N ASP A 39 -9.87 -13.98 4.91
CA ASP A 39 -10.06 -13.98 3.46
C ASP A 39 -8.73 -14.17 2.71
N VAL A 40 -7.64 -13.56 3.20
CA VAL A 40 -6.29 -13.79 2.68
C VAL A 40 -5.85 -15.24 2.93
N ILE A 41 -6.00 -15.74 4.17
CA ILE A 41 -5.60 -17.12 4.51
C ILE A 41 -6.37 -18.13 3.65
N ASP A 42 -7.70 -18.02 3.58
CA ASP A 42 -8.55 -18.93 2.80
C ASP A 42 -8.17 -18.93 1.32
N CYS A 43 -7.86 -17.75 0.77
CA CYS A 43 -7.43 -17.63 -0.62
C CYS A 43 -6.05 -18.27 -0.84
N MET A 44 -5.13 -18.11 0.10
CA MET A 44 -3.79 -18.70 0.04
C MET A 44 -3.83 -20.22 0.19
N GLU A 45 -4.63 -20.75 1.11
CA GLU A 45 -4.79 -22.18 1.32
C GLU A 45 -5.37 -22.89 0.10
N ARG A 46 -6.36 -22.28 -0.59
CA ARG A 46 -6.87 -22.78 -1.88
C ARG A 46 -5.78 -22.89 -2.95
N LYS A 47 -4.72 -22.09 -2.85
CA LYS A 47 -3.56 -22.14 -3.75
C LYS A 47 -2.44 -23.06 -3.24
N GLY A 48 -2.67 -23.81 -2.16
CA GLY A 48 -1.69 -24.71 -1.55
C GLY A 48 -0.56 -24.00 -0.80
N LYS A 49 -0.71 -22.70 -0.51
CA LYS A 49 0.25 -21.89 0.24
C LYS A 49 -0.24 -21.70 1.68
N HIS A 50 0.67 -21.72 2.63
CA HIS A 50 0.34 -21.54 4.05
C HIS A 50 0.96 -20.25 4.57
N VAL A 51 0.14 -19.35 5.14
CA VAL A 51 0.60 -18.13 5.79
C VAL A 51 0.75 -18.38 7.28
N SER A 52 1.96 -18.20 7.82
CA SER A 52 2.25 -18.35 9.26
C SER A 52 1.95 -17.08 10.02
N THR A 53 2.32 -15.94 9.44
CA THR A 53 2.13 -14.63 10.06
C THR A 53 1.66 -13.66 8.99
N LEU A 54 0.66 -12.86 9.33
CA LEU A 54 0.18 -11.75 8.52
C LEU A 54 0.25 -10.47 9.34
N ARG A 55 1.01 -9.48 8.86
CA ARG A 55 1.02 -8.14 9.45
C ARG A 55 0.51 -7.13 8.42
N VAL A 56 -0.27 -6.17 8.89
CA VAL A 56 -0.85 -5.11 8.05
C VAL A 56 -0.51 -3.75 8.63
N ARG A 57 -0.10 -2.82 7.79
CA ARG A 57 0.13 -1.40 8.10
C ARG A 57 -0.73 -0.55 7.19
N VAL A 58 -1.23 0.57 7.68
CA VAL A 58 -2.03 1.54 6.92
C VAL A 58 -1.29 2.86 6.83
N ILE A 59 -1.23 3.40 5.62
CA ILE A 59 -0.75 4.74 5.30
C ILE A 59 -1.88 5.42 4.55
N ALA A 60 -2.54 6.39 5.16
CA ALA A 60 -3.57 7.18 4.50
C ALA A 60 -3.00 8.54 4.11
N PHE A 61 -3.27 9.02 2.91
CA PHE A 61 -2.66 10.24 2.39
C PHE A 61 -3.65 11.19 1.73
N ARG A 62 -3.28 12.45 1.71
CA ARG A 62 -3.89 13.60 1.03
C ARG A 62 -2.77 14.53 0.54
N ASP A 63 -2.96 15.85 0.61
CA ASP A 63 -2.01 16.88 0.21
C ASP A 63 -1.43 17.63 1.42
N TYR A 64 -0.10 17.67 1.54
CA TYR A 64 0.61 18.41 2.60
C TYR A 64 0.39 19.91 2.58
N LEU A 65 0.06 20.50 1.43
CA LEU A 65 -0.19 21.93 1.32
C LEU A 65 -1.63 22.32 1.65
N ALA A 66 -2.57 21.38 1.50
CA ALA A 66 -3.99 21.61 1.74
C ALA A 66 -4.47 21.09 3.09
N ASP A 67 -3.99 19.92 3.52
CA ASP A 67 -4.53 19.20 4.67
C ASP A 67 -3.66 19.26 5.93
N ASP A 68 -2.52 19.94 5.87
CA ASP A 68 -1.65 20.20 7.03
C ASP A 68 -1.29 18.88 7.79
N GLU A 69 -1.65 18.84 9.08
CA GLU A 69 -1.42 17.68 9.97
C GLU A 69 -2.21 16.43 9.59
N ASN A 70 -3.23 16.56 8.77
CA ASN A 70 -4.07 15.47 8.29
C ASN A 70 -3.64 14.93 6.92
N ALA A 71 -2.56 15.47 6.34
CA ALA A 71 -2.08 15.06 5.03
C ALA A 71 -1.59 13.61 4.99
N MET A 72 -1.04 13.10 6.09
CA MET A 72 -0.49 11.75 6.14
C MET A 72 -0.74 11.10 7.50
N LEU A 73 -1.40 9.95 7.49
CA LEU A 73 -1.54 9.07 8.65
C LEU A 73 -0.70 7.82 8.41
N VAL A 74 0.17 7.47 9.34
CA VAL A 74 1.03 6.29 9.24
C VAL A 74 0.89 5.47 10.52
N THR A 75 0.39 4.23 10.42
CA THR A 75 0.26 3.33 11.59
C THR A 75 1.52 2.49 11.78
N ASP A 76 1.62 1.78 12.91
CA ASP A 76 2.49 0.63 13.04
C ASP A 76 1.93 -0.59 12.29
N PHE A 77 2.69 -1.68 12.23
CA PHE A 77 2.19 -2.96 11.75
C PHE A 77 1.29 -3.62 12.80
N PHE A 78 0.11 -4.03 12.39
CA PHE A 78 -0.81 -4.85 13.19
C PHE A 78 -0.62 -6.33 12.82
N THR A 79 -0.34 -7.18 13.83
CA THR A 79 -0.28 -8.63 13.63
C THR A 79 -1.68 -9.24 13.69
N LEU A 80 -2.09 -9.92 12.62
CA LEU A 80 -3.42 -10.51 12.51
C LEU A 80 -3.39 -12.03 12.80
N PRO A 81 -4.43 -12.59 13.41
CA PRO A 81 -5.69 -11.94 13.80
C PRO A 81 -5.64 -11.20 15.15
N GLN A 82 -4.54 -11.27 15.92
CA GLN A 82 -4.47 -10.80 17.31
C GLN A 82 -4.80 -9.30 17.46
N GLN A 83 -4.41 -8.49 16.49
CA GLN A 83 -4.60 -7.04 16.48
C GLN A 83 -5.66 -6.58 15.48
N ALA A 84 -6.58 -7.46 15.05
CA ALA A 84 -7.61 -7.12 14.07
C ALA A 84 -8.50 -5.96 14.52
N GLU A 85 -8.83 -5.89 15.82
CA GLU A 85 -9.62 -4.78 16.37
C GLU A 85 -8.87 -3.44 16.37
N GLN A 86 -7.54 -3.45 16.58
CA GLN A 86 -6.74 -2.23 16.46
C GLN A 86 -6.69 -1.76 14.99
N LEU A 87 -6.49 -2.68 14.04
CA LEU A 87 -6.55 -2.37 12.61
C LEU A 87 -7.93 -1.78 12.26
N ARG A 88 -9.04 -2.42 12.68
CA ARG A 88 -10.40 -1.93 12.44
C ARG A 88 -10.56 -0.49 12.94
N LYS A 89 -10.19 -0.21 14.19
CA LYS A 89 -10.28 1.14 14.76
C LYS A 89 -9.46 2.17 13.97
N SER A 90 -8.29 1.79 13.49
CA SER A 90 -7.45 2.70 12.69
C SER A 90 -8.09 3.04 11.34
N VAL A 91 -8.68 2.06 10.65
CA VAL A 91 -9.34 2.33 9.36
C VAL A 91 -10.71 2.99 9.53
N GLU A 92 -11.43 2.77 10.64
CA GLU A 92 -12.69 3.46 10.94
C GLU A 92 -12.53 4.98 11.12
N CYS A 93 -11.33 5.42 11.47
CA CYS A 93 -11.01 6.85 11.57
C CYS A 93 -10.75 7.51 10.21
N LEU A 94 -10.61 6.73 9.13
CA LEU A 94 -10.40 7.27 7.80
C LEU A 94 -11.71 7.89 7.31
N VAL A 95 -11.62 9.10 6.80
CA VAL A 95 -12.78 9.84 6.28
C VAL A 95 -12.39 10.42 4.94
N ALA A 96 -13.18 10.13 3.93
CA ALA A 96 -13.04 10.73 2.60
C ALA A 96 -13.31 12.24 2.68
N LYS A 97 -12.26 13.04 2.66
CA LYS A 97 -12.34 14.52 2.69
C LYS A 97 -10.98 15.13 2.40
N GLY A 98 -10.95 16.43 2.14
CA GLY A 98 -9.71 17.15 1.86
C GLY A 98 -9.27 16.90 0.42
N GLY A 99 -7.96 17.01 0.18
CA GLY A 99 -7.40 17.18 -1.15
C GLY A 99 -7.69 18.60 -1.64
N GLY A 100 -6.71 19.48 -1.75
CA GLY A 100 -6.96 20.90 -2.10
C GLY A 100 -7.12 21.11 -3.58
N ASP A 101 -6.22 20.55 -4.30
CA ASP A 101 -6.07 20.52 -5.76
C ASP A 101 -5.58 19.12 -6.17
N ASP A 102 -5.89 18.73 -7.37
CA ASP A 102 -5.35 17.51 -7.98
C ASP A 102 -3.92 17.81 -8.48
N PRO A 103 -2.97 16.90 -8.32
CA PRO A 103 -3.00 15.57 -7.68
C PRO A 103 -2.59 15.54 -6.20
N GLU A 104 -2.46 14.36 -5.60
CA GLU A 104 -2.19 14.13 -4.18
C GLU A 104 -0.75 13.64 -3.89
N ASP A 105 -0.37 13.53 -2.58
CA ASP A 105 0.98 13.13 -2.16
C ASP A 105 1.19 11.59 -2.10
N GLY A 106 0.70 10.88 -3.11
CA GLY A 106 0.78 9.41 -3.19
C GLY A 106 2.21 8.86 -3.31
N LEU A 107 3.17 9.63 -3.85
CA LEU A 107 4.58 9.21 -3.92
C LEU A 107 5.25 9.27 -2.54
N GLU A 108 4.87 10.21 -1.68
CA GLU A 108 5.31 10.26 -0.29
C GLU A 108 4.75 9.08 0.51
N ALA A 109 3.49 8.70 0.30
CA ALA A 109 2.92 7.50 0.89
C ALA A 109 3.67 6.24 0.46
N LEU A 110 4.01 6.12 -0.82
CA LEU A 110 4.82 5.02 -1.34
C LEU A 110 6.23 5.01 -0.74
N ALA A 111 6.85 6.17 -0.53
CA ALA A 111 8.15 6.30 0.12
C ALA A 111 8.11 5.80 1.58
N PHE A 112 7.07 6.15 2.34
CA PHE A 112 6.85 5.60 3.68
C PHE A 112 6.65 4.07 3.65
N ALA A 113 5.89 3.57 2.68
CA ALA A 113 5.67 2.13 2.52
C ALA A 113 6.98 1.39 2.27
N ILE A 114 7.80 1.84 1.33
CA ILE A 114 9.10 1.22 1.02
C ILE A 114 10.00 1.16 2.25
N LYS A 115 10.01 2.19 3.08
CA LYS A 115 10.82 2.27 4.31
C LYS A 115 10.14 1.69 5.56
N SER A 116 9.05 0.96 5.42
CA SER A 116 8.41 0.28 6.54
C SER A 116 9.35 -0.74 7.21
N ASP A 117 9.08 -1.03 8.48
CA ASP A 117 9.81 -2.06 9.23
C ASP A 117 9.38 -3.47 8.83
N TRP A 118 9.81 -3.87 7.63
CA TRP A 118 9.53 -5.16 7.03
C TRP A 118 10.18 -6.30 7.79
N ASN A 119 9.46 -7.41 7.98
CA ASN A 119 10.05 -8.63 8.57
C ASN A 119 11.09 -9.23 7.61
N ARG A 120 12.35 -9.27 8.04
CA ARG A 120 13.49 -9.76 7.25
C ARG A 120 14.03 -11.11 7.70
N GLU A 121 13.56 -11.63 8.83
CA GLU A 121 14.17 -12.77 9.50
C GLU A 121 13.83 -14.13 8.86
N GLU A 122 12.70 -14.21 8.15
CA GLU A 122 12.19 -15.49 7.64
C GLU A 122 12.63 -15.78 6.20
N ALA A 123 12.88 -17.07 5.92
CA ALA A 123 13.33 -17.52 4.61
C ALA A 123 12.26 -17.36 3.51
N LYS A 124 10.98 -17.52 3.87
CA LYS A 124 9.84 -17.33 2.95
C LYS A 124 9.00 -16.18 3.43
N LYS A 125 9.15 -15.04 2.80
CA LYS A 125 8.45 -13.80 3.13
C LYS A 125 7.88 -13.12 1.91
N ARG A 126 6.87 -12.28 2.13
CA ARG A 126 6.31 -11.38 1.13
C ARG A 126 6.08 -10.00 1.76
N HIS A 127 6.54 -9.00 1.05
CA HIS A 127 6.39 -7.59 1.39
C HIS A 127 5.53 -6.94 0.30
N VAL A 128 4.26 -6.79 0.58
CA VAL A 128 3.27 -6.33 -0.40
C VAL A 128 2.86 -4.91 -0.09
N ILE A 129 3.08 -4.00 -1.01
CA ILE A 129 2.51 -2.65 -0.98
C ILE A 129 1.30 -2.66 -1.89
N VAL A 130 0.17 -2.16 -1.40
CA VAL A 130 -1.04 -1.94 -2.21
C VAL A 130 -1.38 -0.46 -2.11
N LEU A 131 -1.40 0.21 -3.24
CA LEU A 131 -1.72 1.63 -3.32
C LEU A 131 -3.04 1.81 -4.07
N TRP A 132 -3.94 2.59 -3.48
CA TRP A 132 -5.22 2.98 -4.04
C TRP A 132 -5.30 4.49 -4.16
N THR A 133 -5.55 4.98 -5.36
CA THR A 133 -5.84 6.38 -5.67
C THR A 133 -6.60 6.47 -6.98
N ASP A 134 -7.47 7.45 -7.11
CA ASP A 134 -8.18 7.73 -8.35
C ASP A 134 -7.62 8.95 -9.10
N ASP A 135 -6.43 9.42 -8.69
CA ASP A 135 -5.74 10.52 -9.36
C ASP A 135 -4.23 10.25 -9.57
N GLY A 136 -3.55 11.23 -10.14
CA GLY A 136 -2.10 11.27 -10.25
C GLY A 136 -1.41 11.45 -8.89
N ALA A 137 -0.12 11.73 -8.93
CA ALA A 137 0.62 12.12 -7.73
C ALA A 137 1.45 13.38 -7.99
N HIS A 138 1.53 14.24 -6.98
CA HIS A 138 2.50 15.32 -6.94
C HIS A 138 3.92 14.78 -7.13
N ARG A 139 4.80 15.61 -7.70
CA ARG A 139 6.22 15.26 -7.67
C ARG A 139 6.70 15.26 -6.22
N LEU A 140 7.56 14.32 -5.87
CA LEU A 140 8.19 14.26 -4.55
C LEU A 140 8.76 15.62 -4.14
N GLY A 141 8.48 16.02 -2.91
CA GLY A 141 8.89 17.27 -2.36
C GLY A 141 8.01 18.46 -2.73
N PHE A 142 6.88 18.27 -3.40
CA PHE A 142 5.95 19.37 -3.68
C PHE A 142 5.48 20.04 -2.38
N GLY A 143 5.10 19.25 -1.39
CA GLY A 143 4.65 19.68 -0.07
C GLY A 143 5.74 20.18 0.89
N TRP A 144 7.02 20.31 0.47
CA TRP A 144 8.18 20.58 1.34
C TRP A 144 8.07 21.83 2.21
N SER A 145 7.26 22.81 1.80
CA SER A 145 7.06 24.04 2.56
C SER A 145 6.06 23.90 3.72
N SER A 146 5.30 22.81 3.76
CA SER A 146 4.47 22.49 4.92
C SER A 146 5.35 22.11 6.12
N LYS A 147 5.00 22.62 7.29
CA LYS A 147 5.68 22.26 8.55
C LYS A 147 5.48 20.79 8.95
N TYR A 148 4.52 20.12 8.31
CA TYR A 148 4.21 18.70 8.53
C TYR A 148 4.90 17.77 7.53
N TYR A 149 5.57 18.35 6.52
CA TYR A 149 6.31 17.52 5.55
C TYR A 149 7.46 16.78 6.25
N PRO A 150 7.57 15.44 6.10
CA PRO A 150 8.51 14.65 6.86
C PRO A 150 9.94 14.86 6.44
N ALA A 151 10.85 14.90 7.43
CA ALA A 151 12.28 14.88 7.15
C ALA A 151 12.74 13.51 6.60
N GLY A 152 13.71 13.52 5.70
CA GLY A 152 14.29 12.29 5.16
C GLY A 152 13.44 11.58 4.10
N MET A 153 12.49 12.29 3.51
CA MET A 153 11.74 11.83 2.35
C MET A 153 12.65 11.73 1.11
N ALA A 154 12.29 10.88 0.15
CA ALA A 154 12.97 10.84 -1.14
C ALA A 154 12.87 12.19 -1.84
N LYS A 155 14.00 12.67 -2.38
CA LYS A 155 14.06 14.00 -3.00
C LYS A 155 13.39 14.07 -4.37
N ASP A 156 13.42 12.94 -5.06
CA ASP A 156 12.90 12.82 -6.42
C ASP A 156 12.58 11.35 -6.76
N MET A 157 11.98 11.13 -7.92
CA MET A 157 11.65 9.79 -8.41
C MET A 157 12.89 8.90 -8.56
N ARG A 158 14.06 9.46 -8.85
CA ARG A 158 15.30 8.67 -8.98
C ARG A 158 15.72 8.09 -7.63
N GLU A 159 15.66 8.89 -6.56
CA GLU A 159 15.95 8.41 -5.20
C GLU A 159 14.89 7.41 -4.74
N LEU A 160 13.60 7.64 -5.03
CA LEU A 160 12.54 6.68 -4.73
C LEU A 160 12.74 5.36 -5.46
N THR A 161 13.14 5.41 -6.73
CA THR A 161 13.48 4.20 -7.51
C THR A 161 14.70 3.47 -6.90
N ALA A 162 15.70 4.20 -6.45
CA ALA A 162 16.84 3.59 -5.75
C ALA A 162 16.42 2.95 -4.41
N TRP A 163 15.43 3.49 -3.71
CA TRP A 163 14.88 2.84 -2.51
C TRP A 163 14.09 1.57 -2.82
N TRP A 164 13.37 1.55 -3.94
CA TRP A 164 12.74 0.32 -4.43
C TRP A 164 13.80 -0.73 -4.78
N GLY A 165 14.86 -0.30 -5.45
CA GLY A 165 15.97 -1.13 -5.89
C GLY A 165 15.61 -2.08 -7.03
N ASP A 166 16.60 -2.77 -7.53
CA ASP A 166 16.50 -3.82 -8.55
C ASP A 166 17.44 -4.99 -8.24
N GLN A 167 17.66 -5.88 -9.21
CA GLN A 167 18.54 -7.05 -9.04
C GLN A 167 20.02 -6.66 -8.91
N THR A 168 20.42 -5.48 -9.39
CA THR A 168 21.81 -5.00 -9.39
C THR A 168 22.10 -4.06 -8.23
N ASP A 169 21.10 -3.28 -7.81
CA ASP A 169 21.18 -2.33 -6.69
C ASP A 169 20.04 -2.60 -5.70
N PRO A 170 20.28 -3.42 -4.66
CA PRO A 170 19.25 -3.73 -3.69
C PRO A 170 18.90 -2.48 -2.88
N GLY A 171 17.65 -2.02 -3.03
CA GLY A 171 17.13 -0.86 -2.30
C GLY A 171 16.85 -1.13 -0.83
N CYS A 172 15.79 -0.52 -0.32
CA CYS A 172 15.37 -0.64 1.08
C CYS A 172 14.60 -1.94 1.37
N MET A 173 14.03 -2.59 0.35
CA MET A 173 13.23 -3.81 0.48
C MET A 173 14.00 -5.06 0.07
N ASP A 174 13.56 -6.21 0.56
CA ASP A 174 14.06 -7.50 0.09
C ASP A 174 13.58 -7.76 -1.35
N GLN A 175 14.54 -7.91 -2.27
CA GLN A 175 14.27 -8.00 -3.71
C GLN A 175 13.41 -9.20 -4.11
N GLU A 176 13.52 -10.33 -3.39
CA GLU A 176 12.71 -11.51 -3.65
C GLU A 176 11.31 -11.42 -3.02
N ALA A 177 11.18 -10.66 -1.94
CA ALA A 177 9.94 -10.54 -1.17
C ALA A 177 9.01 -9.42 -1.67
N LYS A 178 9.58 -8.30 -2.17
CA LYS A 178 8.81 -7.09 -2.53
C LYS A 178 7.80 -7.32 -3.62
N ARG A 179 6.64 -6.68 -3.49
CA ARG A 179 5.58 -6.58 -4.51
C ARG A 179 4.88 -5.24 -4.36
N LEU A 180 4.56 -4.62 -5.48
CA LEU A 180 3.73 -3.42 -5.52
C LEU A 180 2.51 -3.68 -6.38
N ILE A 181 1.35 -3.37 -5.85
CA ILE A 181 0.07 -3.40 -6.54
C ILE A 181 -0.44 -1.97 -6.58
N LEU A 182 -0.64 -1.45 -7.77
CA LEU A 182 -1.19 -0.12 -8.00
C LEU A 182 -2.61 -0.25 -8.53
N PHE A 183 -3.58 0.25 -7.80
CA PHE A 183 -4.90 0.59 -8.28
C PHE A 183 -4.91 2.11 -8.44
N ALA A 184 -4.61 2.58 -9.64
CA ALA A 184 -4.39 3.99 -9.92
C ALA A 184 -4.66 4.28 -11.40
N PRO A 185 -5.04 5.50 -11.79
CA PRO A 185 -5.25 5.86 -13.18
C PRO A 185 -3.97 5.70 -14.03
N ASP A 186 -4.16 5.53 -15.33
CA ASP A 186 -3.05 5.44 -16.28
C ASP A 186 -2.41 6.82 -16.54
N MET A 187 -1.79 7.38 -15.49
CA MET A 187 -1.16 8.70 -15.48
C MET A 187 0.39 8.61 -15.53
N PRO A 188 1.08 9.64 -16.01
CA PRO A 188 2.54 9.61 -16.20
C PRO A 188 3.35 9.23 -14.95
N CYS A 189 2.94 9.68 -13.75
CA CYS A 189 3.61 9.36 -12.49
C CYS A 189 3.54 7.86 -12.18
N TRP A 190 2.39 7.23 -12.36
CA TRP A 190 2.17 5.81 -12.10
C TRP A 190 2.76 4.94 -13.22
N ARG A 191 2.67 5.36 -14.48
CA ARG A 191 3.36 4.70 -15.61
C ARG A 191 4.87 4.69 -15.42
N GLN A 192 5.45 5.77 -14.93
CA GLN A 192 6.89 5.81 -14.65
C GLN A 192 7.31 4.71 -13.67
N ILE A 193 6.45 4.34 -12.73
CA ILE A 193 6.68 3.24 -11.79
C ILE A 193 6.41 1.89 -12.48
N SER A 194 5.24 1.69 -13.05
CA SER A 194 4.83 0.40 -13.63
C SER A 194 5.69 -0.05 -14.79
N ASP A 195 6.22 0.89 -15.58
CA ASP A 195 7.04 0.58 -16.76
C ASP A 195 8.52 0.33 -16.42
N ASN A 196 9.01 0.86 -15.28
CA ASN A 196 10.44 0.84 -14.95
C ASN A 196 10.79 0.01 -13.72
N TRP A 197 9.85 -0.24 -12.80
CA TRP A 197 10.14 -1.03 -11.60
C TRP A 197 9.77 -2.49 -11.81
N ASP A 198 10.59 -3.39 -11.29
CA ASP A 198 10.27 -4.82 -11.25
C ASP A 198 9.20 -5.13 -10.20
N LYS A 199 8.48 -6.25 -10.38
CA LYS A 199 7.51 -6.78 -9.41
C LYS A 199 6.35 -5.81 -9.08
N VAL A 200 5.96 -5.01 -10.05
CA VAL A 200 4.82 -4.11 -10.01
C VAL A 200 3.67 -4.69 -10.83
N LEU A 201 2.47 -4.66 -10.28
CA LEU A 201 1.22 -4.91 -10.98
C LEU A 201 0.40 -3.64 -10.98
N HIS A 202 0.12 -3.08 -12.13
CA HIS A 202 -0.71 -1.90 -12.28
C HIS A 202 -2.08 -2.31 -12.84
N TYR A 203 -3.11 -1.95 -12.12
CA TYR A 203 -4.52 -2.07 -12.50
C TYR A 203 -5.05 -0.66 -12.76
N PRO A 204 -5.06 -0.21 -14.01
CA PRO A 204 -5.53 1.13 -14.37
C PRO A 204 -7.00 1.31 -13.99
N SER A 205 -7.30 2.42 -13.32
CA SER A 205 -8.65 2.86 -12.95
C SER A 205 -9.07 4.10 -13.73
N GLU A 206 -10.34 4.44 -13.67
CA GLU A 206 -10.83 5.73 -14.16
C GLU A 206 -10.47 6.84 -13.18
N ALA A 207 -9.96 7.96 -13.69
CA ALA A 207 -9.56 9.09 -12.86
C ALA A 207 -10.80 9.81 -12.30
N GLY A 208 -10.77 10.15 -10.99
CA GLY A 208 -11.82 10.88 -10.29
C GLY A 208 -13.08 10.05 -9.95
N ASP A 209 -13.05 8.73 -10.18
CA ASP A 209 -14.21 7.84 -9.98
C ASP A 209 -14.17 7.07 -8.64
N GLY A 210 -13.17 7.34 -7.78
CA GLY A 210 -13.05 6.73 -6.46
C GLY A 210 -12.91 5.23 -6.47
N LEU A 211 -12.39 4.66 -7.58
CA LEU A 211 -12.16 3.22 -7.75
C LEU A 211 -13.46 2.37 -7.64
N GLN A 212 -14.60 2.90 -8.05
CA GLN A 212 -15.91 2.24 -7.91
C GLN A 212 -16.01 0.93 -8.69
N GLU A 213 -15.17 0.73 -9.71
CA GLU A 213 -15.09 -0.50 -10.49
C GLU A 213 -14.37 -1.66 -9.77
N ILE A 214 -13.72 -1.41 -8.63
CA ILE A 214 -12.91 -2.40 -7.92
C ILE A 214 -13.74 -3.08 -6.82
N GLU A 215 -13.86 -4.40 -6.90
CA GLU A 215 -14.53 -5.21 -5.88
C GLU A 215 -13.54 -5.76 -4.85
N TYR A 216 -13.96 -5.89 -3.58
CA TYR A 216 -13.15 -6.46 -2.50
C TYR A 216 -12.56 -7.84 -2.85
N ASN A 217 -13.35 -8.73 -3.44
CA ASN A 217 -12.88 -10.06 -3.84
C ASN A 217 -11.78 -10.00 -4.91
N GLN A 218 -11.80 -9.01 -5.78
CA GLN A 218 -10.73 -8.77 -6.75
C GLN A 218 -9.46 -8.35 -6.03
N ILE A 219 -9.54 -7.44 -5.06
CA ILE A 219 -8.40 -7.02 -4.23
C ILE A 219 -7.75 -8.23 -3.56
N ILE A 220 -8.53 -9.08 -2.87
CA ILE A 220 -8.02 -10.29 -2.21
C ILE A 220 -7.41 -11.27 -3.21
N SER A 221 -8.03 -11.46 -4.37
CA SER A 221 -7.49 -12.33 -5.42
C SER A 221 -6.14 -11.85 -5.93
N VAL A 222 -6.01 -10.55 -6.22
CA VAL A 222 -4.76 -9.93 -6.70
C VAL A 222 -3.67 -10.03 -5.63
N ILE A 223 -3.94 -9.64 -4.40
CA ILE A 223 -2.99 -9.77 -3.28
C ILE A 223 -2.48 -11.21 -3.18
N SER A 224 -3.38 -12.18 -3.15
CA SER A 224 -3.02 -13.58 -2.99
C SER A 224 -2.29 -14.19 -4.20
N GLN A 225 -2.34 -13.58 -5.39
CA GLN A 225 -1.53 -13.98 -6.54
C GLN A 225 -0.06 -13.55 -6.39
N THR A 226 0.18 -12.48 -5.66
CA THR A 226 1.52 -11.93 -5.46
C THR A 226 2.29 -12.61 -4.32
N ILE A 227 1.60 -13.27 -3.40
CA ILE A 227 2.15 -14.06 -2.31
C ILE A 227 2.46 -15.48 -2.78
#